data_ddc1f57d26cacf9333aba43af08c55de
#
_entry.id   ddc1f57d26cacf9333aba43af08c55de
#
_cell.length_a   1.000
_cell.length_b   1.000
_cell.length_c   1.000
_cell.angle_alpha   90.00
_cell.angle_beta   90.00
_cell.angle_gamma   90.00
#
_symmetry.space_group_name_H-M   'P 1'
#
loop_
_entity.id
_entity.type
_entity.pdbx_description
1 polymer ?
#
loop_
_entity_poly.entity_id
_entity_poly.type
_entity_poly.pdbx_seq_one_letter_code
_entity_poly.pdbx_strand_id
1 'polypeptide(L)'
;MTALNTPEAKAQSRARQFDRLTDESGKYAVSPLPFTYDALEPVIDEKTVDLHYNFHHKAYAAAANRAEEGLAKARDTNDFALVKFYEKELAFQLSGHILHTIYWSNLAGKGAEPQGDLAKSINADFGSYQKLKGQLVAATTAVEASGWGVLGYHPTLRKLMVLQIENHQKLTAWGIVPLLVLDVWEHAYYLKYQNRRPEYVGNLFKIINWNGVAERLDAARA
;
A
#
# COMPACT_ATOMS: atom_id res chain seq x y z
N MET A 1 5.69 34.22 -10.82
CA MET A 1 4.91 33.03 -11.22
C MET A 1 5.81 31.95 -11.83
N THR A 2 6.75 31.34 -11.08
CA THR A 2 7.71 30.39 -11.64
C THR A 2 8.10 29.22 -10.72
N ALA A 3 7.33 29.00 -9.65
CA ALA A 3 7.66 27.93 -8.68
C ALA A 3 7.09 26.54 -9.02
N LEU A 4 6.26 26.38 -10.07
CA LEU A 4 5.52 25.13 -10.38
C LEU A 4 6.21 24.23 -11.43
N ASN A 5 7.39 24.59 -11.94
CA ASN A 5 8.00 23.88 -13.07
C ASN A 5 9.36 23.24 -12.78
N THR A 6 9.81 23.19 -11.53
CA THR A 6 11.04 22.45 -11.20
C THR A 6 10.76 20.95 -11.19
N PRO A 7 11.75 20.08 -11.55
CA PRO A 7 11.62 18.63 -11.42
C PRO A 7 11.18 18.19 -10.03
N GLU A 8 11.66 18.88 -8.98
CA GLU A 8 11.31 18.65 -7.58
C GLU A 8 9.85 18.98 -7.26
N ALA A 9 9.33 20.12 -7.76
CA ALA A 9 7.93 20.49 -7.58
C ALA A 9 6.99 19.53 -8.33
N LYS A 10 7.41 19.02 -9.49
CA LYS A 10 6.68 17.98 -10.24
C LYS A 10 6.72 16.62 -9.55
N ALA A 11 7.86 16.21 -8.99
CA ALA A 11 8.00 14.99 -8.19
C ALA A 11 7.15 15.06 -6.91
N GLN A 12 7.21 16.18 -6.18
CA GLN A 12 6.38 16.41 -4.99
C GLN A 12 4.88 16.50 -5.31
N SER A 13 4.49 17.09 -6.46
CA SER A 13 3.08 17.14 -6.85
C SER A 13 2.54 15.79 -7.29
N ARG A 14 3.37 14.95 -7.93
CA ARG A 14 3.03 13.58 -8.33
C ARG A 14 2.92 12.66 -7.11
N ALA A 15 3.90 12.67 -6.20
CA ALA A 15 3.83 11.93 -4.94
C ALA A 15 2.56 12.30 -4.14
N ARG A 16 2.21 13.59 -4.07
CA ARG A 16 0.99 14.07 -3.40
C ARG A 16 -0.31 13.63 -4.08
N GLN A 17 -0.29 13.32 -5.36
CA GLN A 17 -1.50 12.90 -6.09
C GLN A 17 -1.84 11.43 -5.85
N PHE A 18 -0.83 10.57 -5.63
CA PHE A 18 -1.03 9.13 -5.48
C PHE A 18 -1.22 8.66 -4.02
N ASP A 19 -0.74 9.45 -3.04
CA ASP A 19 -0.71 9.04 -1.64
C ASP A 19 -1.33 10.10 -0.70
N ARG A 20 -2.44 10.72 -1.10
CA ARG A 20 -3.18 11.57 -0.17
C ARG A 20 -3.81 10.72 0.93
N LEU A 21 -3.19 10.77 2.10
CA LEU A 21 -3.66 10.09 3.30
C LEU A 21 -4.62 10.95 4.12
N THR A 22 -4.65 12.26 3.87
CA THR A 22 -5.44 13.21 4.63
C THR A 22 -6.24 14.14 3.74
N ASP A 23 -7.33 14.68 4.27
CA ASP A 23 -8.05 15.80 3.69
C ASP A 23 -7.33 17.15 3.96
N GLU A 24 -7.95 18.24 3.52
CA GLU A 24 -7.40 19.60 3.69
C GLU A 24 -7.33 20.04 5.17
N SER A 25 -8.11 19.41 6.06
CA SER A 25 -8.06 19.66 7.51
C SER A 25 -6.98 18.87 8.24
N GLY A 26 -6.27 17.97 7.54
CA GLY A 26 -5.28 17.07 8.10
C GLY A 26 -5.83 15.78 8.71
N LYS A 27 -7.15 15.52 8.61
CA LYS A 27 -7.74 14.24 9.04
C LYS A 27 -7.50 13.14 8.01
N TYR A 28 -7.26 11.92 8.48
CA TYR A 28 -7.14 10.76 7.61
C TYR A 28 -8.40 10.58 6.78
N ALA A 29 -8.26 10.53 5.46
CA ALA A 29 -9.35 10.46 4.52
C ALA A 29 -9.01 9.59 3.31
N VAL A 30 -10.00 8.87 2.81
CA VAL A 30 -9.82 7.98 1.66
C VAL A 30 -10.12 8.73 0.39
N SER A 31 -9.14 8.85 -0.50
CA SER A 31 -9.32 9.42 -1.83
C SER A 31 -10.21 8.53 -2.71
N PRO A 32 -10.97 9.10 -3.68
CA PRO A 32 -11.71 8.30 -4.65
C PRO A 32 -10.81 7.29 -5.37
N LEU A 33 -11.37 6.13 -5.72
CA LEU A 33 -10.66 5.15 -6.55
C LEU A 33 -10.28 5.76 -7.91
N PRO A 34 -9.09 5.46 -8.45
CA PRO A 34 -8.67 5.95 -9.77
C PRO A 34 -9.34 5.18 -10.93
N PHE A 35 -10.28 4.28 -10.65
CA PHE A 35 -10.96 3.41 -11.61
C PHE A 35 -12.36 3.02 -11.11
N THR A 36 -13.21 2.50 -11.99
CA THR A 36 -14.54 1.95 -11.65
C THR A 36 -14.43 0.62 -10.93
N TYR A 37 -15.43 0.22 -10.16
CA TYR A 37 -15.38 -1.00 -9.34
C TYR A 37 -15.18 -2.28 -10.17
N ASP A 38 -15.64 -2.32 -11.40
CA ASP A 38 -15.50 -3.41 -12.37
C ASP A 38 -14.18 -3.43 -13.16
N ALA A 39 -13.37 -2.35 -13.04
CA ALA A 39 -12.16 -2.18 -13.87
C ALA A 39 -11.07 -3.25 -13.64
N LEU A 40 -11.15 -3.98 -12.54
CA LEU A 40 -10.19 -5.02 -12.17
C LEU A 40 -10.63 -6.44 -12.61
N GLU A 41 -11.81 -6.55 -13.25
CA GLU A 41 -12.25 -7.83 -13.82
C GLU A 41 -11.33 -8.29 -14.95
N PRO A 42 -11.14 -9.57 -15.13
CA PRO A 42 -11.68 -10.69 -14.35
C PRO A 42 -10.80 -11.07 -13.14
N VAL A 43 -9.82 -10.25 -12.72
CA VAL A 43 -8.88 -10.59 -11.66
C VAL A 43 -9.51 -10.40 -10.27
N ILE A 44 -10.11 -9.24 -10.02
CA ILE A 44 -10.86 -8.95 -8.78
C ILE A 44 -12.28 -8.57 -9.22
N ASP A 45 -13.27 -9.18 -8.59
CA ASP A 45 -14.68 -8.91 -8.90
C ASP A 45 -15.15 -7.58 -8.33
N GLU A 46 -16.13 -6.96 -9.00
CA GLU A 46 -16.71 -5.69 -8.63
C GLU A 46 -17.18 -5.66 -7.16
N LYS A 47 -17.81 -6.74 -6.70
CA LYS A 47 -18.32 -6.84 -5.33
C LYS A 47 -17.21 -6.81 -4.30
N THR A 48 -16.09 -7.48 -4.57
CA THR A 48 -14.90 -7.42 -3.72
C THR A 48 -14.36 -5.98 -3.65
N VAL A 49 -14.24 -5.28 -4.78
CA VAL A 49 -13.75 -3.88 -4.82
C VAL A 49 -14.68 -2.97 -4.00
N ASP A 50 -16.00 -3.07 -4.18
CA ASP A 50 -16.99 -2.30 -3.45
C ASP A 50 -16.85 -2.48 -1.92
N LEU A 51 -16.86 -3.72 -1.45
CA LEU A 51 -16.77 -4.03 -0.03
C LEU A 51 -15.42 -3.63 0.56
N HIS A 52 -14.35 -3.92 -0.15
CA HIS A 52 -12.98 -3.65 0.29
C HIS A 52 -12.73 -2.13 0.43
N TYR A 53 -13.15 -1.34 -0.56
CA TYR A 53 -12.99 0.10 -0.53
C TYR A 53 -13.94 0.79 0.46
N ASN A 54 -15.24 0.50 0.38
CA ASN A 54 -16.25 1.25 1.12
C ASN A 54 -16.37 0.85 2.59
N PHE A 55 -16.07 -0.40 2.95
CA PHE A 55 -16.26 -0.90 4.32
C PHE A 55 -14.94 -1.20 5.04
N HIS A 56 -13.92 -1.74 4.36
CA HIS A 56 -12.63 -2.00 5.00
C HIS A 56 -11.74 -0.75 4.98
N HIS A 57 -11.40 -0.19 3.82
CA HIS A 57 -10.48 0.94 3.74
C HIS A 57 -11.00 2.19 4.46
N LYS A 58 -12.26 2.58 4.24
CA LYS A 58 -12.86 3.74 4.93
C LYS A 58 -12.92 3.55 6.45
N ALA A 59 -13.13 2.33 6.93
CA ALA A 59 -13.14 2.04 8.35
C ALA A 59 -11.77 2.24 8.99
N TYR A 60 -10.68 1.87 8.31
CA TYR A 60 -9.31 2.10 8.79
C TYR A 60 -9.00 3.58 8.95
N ALA A 61 -9.29 4.42 7.97
CA ALA A 61 -9.09 5.87 8.07
C ALA A 61 -9.90 6.48 9.23
N ALA A 62 -11.18 6.12 9.34
CA ALA A 62 -12.04 6.58 10.43
C ALA A 62 -11.54 6.13 11.82
N ALA A 63 -11.04 4.90 11.94
CA ALA A 63 -10.51 4.37 13.20
C ALA A 63 -9.17 5.00 13.59
N ALA A 64 -8.31 5.30 12.61
CA ALA A 64 -7.06 6.04 12.85
C ALA A 64 -7.35 7.45 13.40
N ASN A 65 -8.33 8.16 12.84
CA ASN A 65 -8.76 9.46 13.38
C ASN A 65 -9.25 9.36 14.84
N ARG A 66 -10.04 8.33 15.17
CA ARG A 66 -10.49 8.13 16.57
C ARG A 66 -9.34 7.84 17.51
N ALA A 67 -8.32 7.11 17.07
CA ALA A 67 -7.13 6.87 17.89
C ALA A 67 -6.36 8.17 18.17
N GLU A 68 -6.16 9.01 17.14
CA GLU A 68 -5.53 10.33 17.30
C GLU A 68 -6.33 11.25 18.22
N GLU A 69 -7.65 11.30 18.08
CA GLU A 69 -8.54 12.08 18.95
C GLU A 69 -8.43 11.60 20.42
N GLY A 70 -8.34 10.28 20.64
CA GLY A 70 -8.12 9.70 21.95
C GLY A 70 -6.78 10.08 22.57
N LEU A 71 -5.71 10.06 21.79
CA LEU A 71 -4.37 10.49 22.21
C LEU A 71 -4.31 12.00 22.47
N ALA A 72 -4.96 12.82 21.65
CA ALA A 72 -5.07 14.27 21.89
C ALA A 72 -5.76 14.55 23.22
N LYS A 73 -6.91 13.92 23.47
CA LYS A 73 -7.62 14.05 24.75
C LYS A 73 -6.78 13.60 25.94
N ALA A 74 -6.04 12.50 25.81
CA ALA A 74 -5.13 12.03 26.88
C ALA A 74 -4.07 13.07 27.23
N ARG A 75 -3.50 13.76 26.23
CA ARG A 75 -2.55 14.86 26.43
C ARG A 75 -3.21 16.07 27.10
N ASP A 76 -4.39 16.47 26.64
CA ASP A 76 -5.11 17.66 27.16
C ASP A 76 -5.52 17.49 28.63
N THR A 77 -5.91 16.27 29.00
CA THR A 77 -6.35 15.96 30.38
C THR A 77 -5.23 15.41 31.27
N ASN A 78 -4.04 15.17 30.73
CA ASN A 78 -2.94 14.45 31.39
C ASN A 78 -3.36 13.08 31.96
N ASP A 79 -4.34 12.43 31.33
CA ASP A 79 -4.82 11.08 31.65
C ASP A 79 -4.37 10.09 30.59
N PHE A 80 -3.37 9.29 30.89
CA PHE A 80 -2.78 8.29 30.00
C PHE A 80 -3.22 6.85 30.31
N ALA A 81 -4.31 6.63 31.02
CA ALA A 81 -4.78 5.30 31.39
C ALA A 81 -5.02 4.40 30.15
N LEU A 82 -5.47 4.97 29.04
CA LEU A 82 -5.74 4.26 27.77
C LEU A 82 -4.66 4.43 26.70
N VAL A 83 -3.50 5.01 27.02
CA VAL A 83 -2.45 5.28 26.00
C VAL A 83 -2.04 4.02 25.25
N LYS A 84 -1.84 2.91 25.93
CA LYS A 84 -1.48 1.63 25.31
C LYS A 84 -2.51 1.17 24.28
N PHE A 85 -3.79 1.38 24.54
CA PHE A 85 -4.87 1.04 23.61
C PHE A 85 -4.81 1.94 22.36
N TYR A 86 -4.76 3.26 22.55
CA TYR A 86 -4.76 4.20 21.42
C TYR A 86 -3.52 4.09 20.55
N GLU A 87 -2.31 3.92 21.14
CA GLU A 87 -1.08 3.72 20.37
C GLU A 87 -1.12 2.43 19.52
N LYS A 88 -1.66 1.35 20.08
CA LYS A 88 -1.84 0.10 19.36
C LYS A 88 -2.86 0.25 18.22
N GLU A 89 -3.99 0.91 18.49
CA GLU A 89 -5.02 1.18 17.47
C GLU A 89 -4.46 2.09 16.38
N LEU A 90 -3.76 3.16 16.72
CA LEU A 90 -3.16 4.05 15.73
C LEU A 90 -2.21 3.30 14.80
N ALA A 91 -1.28 2.53 15.36
CA ALA A 91 -0.34 1.73 14.55
C ALA A 91 -1.04 0.77 13.58
N PHE A 92 -2.10 0.09 14.03
CA PHE A 92 -2.85 -0.87 13.22
C PHE A 92 -3.69 -0.16 12.15
N GLN A 93 -4.52 0.80 12.56
CA GLN A 93 -5.51 1.45 11.70
C GLN A 93 -4.84 2.36 10.65
N LEU A 94 -3.85 3.15 11.07
CA LEU A 94 -3.11 4.01 10.16
C LEU A 94 -2.30 3.21 9.14
N SER A 95 -1.63 2.14 9.56
CA SER A 95 -0.94 1.24 8.64
C SER A 95 -1.92 0.60 7.66
N GLY A 96 -3.12 0.20 8.11
CA GLY A 96 -4.19 -0.29 7.23
C GLY A 96 -4.58 0.75 6.20
N HIS A 97 -4.82 2.00 6.61
CA HIS A 97 -5.14 3.09 5.69
C HIS A 97 -4.02 3.36 4.67
N ILE A 98 -2.76 3.42 5.10
CA ILE A 98 -1.60 3.63 4.21
C ILE A 98 -1.50 2.51 3.17
N LEU A 99 -1.52 1.26 3.61
CA LEU A 99 -1.37 0.11 2.71
C LEU A 99 -2.51 0.01 1.70
N HIS A 100 -3.77 0.27 2.09
CA HIS A 100 -4.89 0.28 1.17
C HIS A 100 -4.80 1.44 0.16
N THR A 101 -4.35 2.63 0.58
CA THR A 101 -4.12 3.75 -0.35
C THR A 101 -3.12 3.38 -1.43
N ILE A 102 -2.01 2.74 -1.05
CA ILE A 102 -1.01 2.26 -2.00
C ILE A 102 -1.58 1.12 -2.86
N TYR A 103 -2.33 0.19 -2.27
CA TYR A 103 -2.93 -0.95 -2.97
C TYR A 103 -3.78 -0.51 -4.16
N TRP A 104 -4.70 0.43 -3.96
CA TRP A 104 -5.55 0.92 -5.05
C TRP A 104 -4.73 1.57 -6.18
N SER A 105 -3.70 2.32 -5.86
CA SER A 105 -2.84 2.95 -6.86
C SER A 105 -1.86 1.98 -7.55
N ASN A 106 -1.64 0.79 -6.96
CA ASN A 106 -0.88 -0.30 -7.57
C ASN A 106 -1.67 -1.10 -8.63
N LEU A 107 -2.99 -0.91 -8.72
CA LEU A 107 -3.87 -1.72 -9.56
C LEU A 107 -4.30 -0.98 -10.84
N ALA A 108 -5.15 -1.64 -11.65
CA ALA A 108 -5.63 -1.16 -12.97
C ALA A 108 -4.53 -0.98 -14.03
N GLY A 109 -3.39 -1.64 -13.87
CA GLY A 109 -2.40 -1.81 -14.94
C GLY A 109 -2.88 -2.80 -16.01
N LYS A 110 -2.11 -2.91 -17.10
CA LYS A 110 -2.44 -3.77 -18.24
C LYS A 110 -1.46 -4.96 -18.38
N GLY A 111 -0.94 -5.48 -17.28
CA GLY A 111 -0.03 -6.62 -17.29
C GLY A 111 1.35 -6.37 -17.95
N ALA A 112 1.74 -5.10 -18.10
CA ALA A 112 3.08 -4.76 -18.57
C ALA A 112 4.14 -5.16 -17.54
N GLU A 113 5.38 -5.33 -17.99
CA GLU A 113 6.53 -5.49 -17.08
C GLU A 113 7.11 -4.12 -16.70
N PRO A 114 7.83 -4.01 -15.55
CA PRO A 114 8.48 -2.78 -15.15
C PRO A 114 9.53 -2.35 -16.20
N GLN A 115 9.64 -1.04 -16.42
CA GLN A 115 10.54 -0.43 -17.37
C GLN A 115 11.45 0.61 -16.70
N GLY A 116 12.41 1.15 -17.45
CA GLY A 116 13.24 2.28 -17.03
C GLY A 116 14.09 1.98 -15.80
N ASP A 117 14.18 2.94 -14.88
CA ASP A 117 15.04 2.84 -13.69
C ASP A 117 14.51 1.82 -12.66
N LEU A 118 13.20 1.58 -12.62
CA LEU A 118 12.65 0.50 -11.81
C LEU A 118 13.15 -0.87 -12.29
N ALA A 119 13.14 -1.12 -13.61
CA ALA A 119 13.66 -2.38 -14.18
C ALA A 119 15.16 -2.55 -13.90
N LYS A 120 15.96 -1.48 -14.02
CA LYS A 120 17.40 -1.51 -13.67
C LYS A 120 17.62 -1.87 -12.21
N SER A 121 16.83 -1.29 -11.30
CA SER A 121 16.93 -1.56 -9.86
C SER A 121 16.52 -2.99 -9.53
N ILE A 122 15.46 -3.49 -10.16
CA ILE A 122 15.04 -4.89 -10.03
C ILE A 122 16.13 -5.84 -10.50
N ASN A 123 16.76 -5.55 -11.64
CA ASN A 123 17.86 -6.37 -12.15
C ASN A 123 19.09 -6.35 -11.22
N ALA A 124 19.41 -5.18 -10.65
CA ALA A 124 20.51 -5.05 -9.71
C ALA A 124 20.29 -5.84 -8.41
N ASP A 125 19.09 -5.73 -7.82
CA ASP A 125 18.82 -6.30 -6.50
C ASP A 125 18.33 -7.76 -6.53
N PHE A 126 17.67 -8.19 -7.63
CA PHE A 126 17.06 -9.52 -7.75
C PHE A 126 17.61 -10.34 -8.93
N GLY A 127 18.40 -9.72 -9.82
CA GLY A 127 18.96 -10.37 -11.01
C GLY A 127 18.02 -10.40 -12.22
N SER A 128 16.70 -10.39 -12.03
CA SER A 128 15.69 -10.24 -13.10
C SER A 128 14.30 -9.98 -12.54
N TYR A 129 13.40 -9.47 -13.40
CA TYR A 129 11.98 -9.33 -13.08
C TYR A 129 11.33 -10.67 -12.70
N GLN A 130 11.65 -11.74 -13.39
CA GLN A 130 11.10 -13.08 -13.12
C GLN A 130 11.51 -13.59 -11.75
N LYS A 131 12.74 -13.34 -11.33
CA LYS A 131 13.20 -13.69 -9.97
C LYS A 131 12.52 -12.87 -8.90
N LEU A 132 12.38 -11.54 -9.09
CA LEU A 132 11.56 -10.71 -8.21
C LEU A 132 10.13 -11.24 -8.12
N LYS A 133 9.48 -11.47 -9.27
CA LYS A 133 8.09 -11.97 -9.32
C LYS A 133 7.96 -13.29 -8.58
N GLY A 134 8.85 -14.24 -8.82
CA GLY A 134 8.86 -15.53 -8.12
C GLY A 134 8.98 -15.38 -6.61
N GLN A 135 9.94 -14.56 -6.14
CA GLN A 135 10.13 -14.29 -4.73
C GLN A 135 8.93 -13.58 -4.11
N LEU A 136 8.39 -12.55 -4.75
CA LEU A 136 7.26 -11.78 -4.24
C LEU A 136 5.98 -12.63 -4.20
N VAL A 137 5.71 -13.45 -5.23
CA VAL A 137 4.57 -14.40 -5.22
C VAL A 137 4.71 -15.41 -4.08
N ALA A 138 5.87 -16.02 -3.92
CA ALA A 138 6.12 -17.00 -2.86
C ALA A 138 5.96 -16.37 -1.47
N ALA A 139 6.58 -15.21 -1.24
CA ALA A 139 6.49 -14.48 0.03
C ALA A 139 5.04 -14.07 0.34
N THR A 140 4.32 -13.49 -0.64
CA THR A 140 2.94 -13.05 -0.47
C THR A 140 2.00 -14.21 -0.15
N THR A 141 2.15 -15.33 -0.87
CA THR A 141 1.34 -16.54 -0.65
C THR A 141 1.56 -17.15 0.74
N ALA A 142 2.80 -17.10 1.23
CA ALA A 142 3.22 -17.68 2.50
C ALA A 142 2.97 -16.79 3.72
N VAL A 143 2.36 -15.61 3.57
CA VAL A 143 1.97 -14.76 4.72
C VAL A 143 1.01 -15.55 5.62
N GLU A 144 1.35 -15.64 6.91
CA GLU A 144 0.52 -16.32 7.87
C GLU A 144 -0.73 -15.52 8.20
N ALA A 145 -1.88 -16.19 8.24
CA ALA A 145 -3.21 -15.61 8.49
C ALA A 145 -3.51 -14.41 7.56
N SER A 146 -3.49 -13.18 8.06
CA SER A 146 -3.84 -11.96 7.35
C SER A 146 -2.64 -11.02 7.23
N GLY A 147 -2.41 -10.47 6.05
CA GLY A 147 -1.30 -9.54 5.85
C GLY A 147 -1.05 -9.19 4.39
N TRP A 148 0.21 -8.90 4.07
CA TRP A 148 0.62 -8.32 2.79
C TRP A 148 1.96 -8.85 2.31
N GLY A 149 2.10 -9.02 1.01
CA GLY A 149 3.42 -9.07 0.35
C GLY A 149 3.82 -7.68 -0.12
N VAL A 150 5.07 -7.31 0.09
CA VAL A 150 5.54 -5.94 -0.20
C VAL A 150 6.83 -5.98 -0.99
N LEU A 151 6.89 -5.19 -2.08
CA LEU A 151 8.13 -4.70 -2.64
C LEU A 151 8.35 -3.29 -2.10
N GLY A 152 9.39 -3.10 -1.32
CA GLY A 152 9.76 -1.81 -0.74
C GLY A 152 11.16 -1.36 -1.14
N TYR A 153 11.42 -0.08 -0.97
CA TYR A 153 12.74 0.52 -1.12
C TYR A 153 13.24 1.05 0.23
N HIS A 154 14.46 0.74 0.58
CA HIS A 154 15.08 1.28 1.80
C HIS A 154 16.05 2.41 1.42
N PRO A 155 15.73 3.69 1.72
CA PRO A 155 16.52 4.84 1.25
C PRO A 155 17.97 4.82 1.73
N THR A 156 18.21 4.50 3.01
CA THR A 156 19.57 4.43 3.58
C THR A 156 20.39 3.29 2.99
N LEU A 157 19.78 2.12 2.74
CA LEU A 157 20.45 0.97 2.12
C LEU A 157 20.49 1.09 0.60
N ARG A 158 19.73 2.00 0.02
CA ARG A 158 19.57 2.22 -1.42
C ARG A 158 19.21 0.94 -2.19
N LYS A 159 18.31 0.13 -1.62
CA LYS A 159 18.03 -1.24 -2.06
C LYS A 159 16.53 -1.54 -2.08
N LEU A 160 16.11 -2.30 -3.10
CA LEU A 160 14.79 -2.91 -3.14
C LEU A 160 14.78 -4.19 -2.30
N MET A 161 13.67 -4.43 -1.60
CA MET A 161 13.50 -5.59 -0.73
C MET A 161 12.09 -6.15 -0.87
N VAL A 162 11.96 -7.48 -0.82
CA VAL A 162 10.67 -8.16 -0.63
C VAL A 162 10.48 -8.41 0.85
N LEU A 163 9.34 -8.01 1.38
CA LEU A 163 8.97 -8.20 2.78
C LEU A 163 7.56 -8.81 2.88
N GLN A 164 7.29 -9.46 3.99
CA GLN A 164 5.96 -9.83 4.44
C GLN A 164 5.53 -8.87 5.54
N ILE A 165 4.25 -8.55 5.61
CA ILE A 165 3.64 -7.82 6.71
C ILE A 165 2.50 -8.69 7.25
N GLU A 166 2.54 -9.00 8.54
CA GLU A 166 1.39 -9.58 9.24
C GLU A 166 0.45 -8.47 9.72
N ASN A 167 -0.83 -8.70 9.63
CA ASN A 167 -1.86 -7.67 9.83
C ASN A 167 -1.56 -6.45 8.94
N HIS A 168 -1.25 -5.28 9.52
CA HIS A 168 -0.90 -4.08 8.78
C HIS A 168 0.46 -3.49 9.20
N GLN A 169 0.96 -3.80 10.40
CA GLN A 169 2.10 -3.11 11.02
C GLN A 169 3.22 -4.03 11.53
N LYS A 170 3.04 -5.34 11.46
CA LYS A 170 4.01 -6.30 12.00
C LYS A 170 4.98 -6.79 10.91
N LEU A 171 6.18 -7.21 11.31
CA LEU A 171 7.25 -7.79 10.49
C LEU A 171 7.84 -6.83 9.44
N THR A 172 7.55 -5.54 9.52
CA THR A 172 8.15 -4.54 8.63
C THR A 172 9.59 -4.21 9.03
N ALA A 173 10.42 -3.82 8.07
CA ALA A 173 11.75 -3.27 8.34
C ALA A 173 11.64 -1.73 8.50
N TRP A 174 12.21 -1.19 9.59
CA TRP A 174 12.19 0.24 9.83
C TRP A 174 12.87 1.03 8.71
N GLY A 175 12.20 2.07 8.25
CA GLY A 175 12.67 2.93 7.17
C GLY A 175 12.35 2.43 5.76
N ILE A 176 11.66 1.31 5.61
CA ILE A 176 11.21 0.85 4.30
C ILE A 176 10.11 1.76 3.76
N VAL A 177 10.21 2.13 2.49
CA VAL A 177 9.14 2.81 1.74
C VAL A 177 8.44 1.77 0.88
N PRO A 178 7.16 1.47 1.13
CA PRO A 178 6.42 0.49 0.33
C PRO A 178 6.15 1.05 -1.08
N LEU A 179 6.54 0.32 -2.11
CA LEU A 179 6.35 0.69 -3.51
C LEU A 179 5.19 -0.06 -4.16
N LEU A 180 5.10 -1.37 -3.91
CA LEU A 180 4.04 -2.26 -4.34
C LEU A 180 3.60 -3.10 -3.14
N VAL A 181 2.31 -3.12 -2.87
CA VAL A 181 1.72 -3.93 -1.81
C VAL A 181 0.64 -4.85 -2.38
N LEU A 182 0.64 -6.11 -1.96
CA LEU A 182 -0.31 -7.13 -2.38
C LEU A 182 -1.07 -7.62 -1.15
N ASP A 183 -2.36 -7.33 -1.12
CA ASP A 183 -3.24 -7.67 0.00
C ASP A 183 -3.60 -9.15 -0.02
N VAL A 184 -3.35 -9.86 1.08
CA VAL A 184 -3.78 -11.25 1.28
C VAL A 184 -4.60 -11.44 2.54
N TRP A 185 -5.20 -10.36 3.05
CA TRP A 185 -6.37 -10.47 3.90
C TRP A 185 -7.50 -11.17 3.12
N GLU A 186 -8.26 -12.03 3.74
CA GLU A 186 -9.33 -12.78 3.06
C GLU A 186 -10.38 -11.87 2.42
N HIS A 187 -10.64 -10.69 2.99
CA HIS A 187 -11.55 -9.70 2.39
C HIS A 187 -11.14 -9.24 0.98
N ALA A 188 -9.86 -9.35 0.61
CA ALA A 188 -9.37 -8.93 -0.68
C ALA A 188 -9.63 -9.94 -1.81
N TYR A 189 -9.95 -11.21 -1.49
CA TYR A 189 -10.03 -12.25 -2.51
C TYR A 189 -11.04 -13.36 -2.26
N TYR A 190 -11.59 -13.51 -1.05
CA TYR A 190 -12.31 -14.72 -0.66
C TYR A 190 -13.62 -14.94 -1.44
N LEU A 191 -14.33 -13.86 -1.84
CA LEU A 191 -15.56 -13.99 -2.62
C LEU A 191 -15.34 -14.71 -3.95
N LYS A 192 -14.23 -14.44 -4.62
CA LYS A 192 -13.91 -15.03 -5.92
C LYS A 192 -13.03 -16.27 -5.85
N TYR A 193 -12.05 -16.27 -4.98
CA TYR A 193 -11.00 -17.30 -4.96
C TYR A 193 -11.16 -18.30 -3.81
N GLN A 194 -11.94 -18.01 -2.78
CA GLN A 194 -12.05 -18.79 -1.55
C GLN A 194 -10.63 -19.10 -0.99
N ASN A 195 -10.30 -20.36 -0.79
CA ASN A 195 -9.00 -20.80 -0.29
C ASN A 195 -7.86 -20.79 -1.32
N ARG A 196 -8.11 -20.39 -2.57
CA ARG A 196 -7.11 -20.41 -3.65
C ARG A 196 -6.23 -19.15 -3.66
N ARG A 197 -5.66 -18.78 -2.48
CA ARG A 197 -4.76 -17.62 -2.35
C ARG A 197 -3.62 -17.61 -3.39
N PRO A 198 -2.93 -18.73 -3.69
CA PRO A 198 -1.86 -18.73 -4.70
C PRO A 198 -2.33 -18.30 -6.09
N GLU A 199 -3.54 -18.70 -6.49
CA GLU A 199 -4.15 -18.32 -7.77
C GLU A 199 -4.44 -16.82 -7.81
N TYR A 200 -5.03 -16.27 -6.74
CA TYR A 200 -5.27 -14.83 -6.60
C TYR A 200 -3.97 -14.03 -6.71
N VAL A 201 -2.95 -14.38 -5.92
CA VAL A 201 -1.67 -13.69 -5.92
C VAL A 201 -1.01 -13.73 -7.30
N GLY A 202 -1.04 -14.87 -7.98
CA GLY A 202 -0.52 -15.00 -9.35
C GLY A 202 -1.27 -14.12 -10.36
N ASN A 203 -2.59 -14.00 -10.21
CA ASN A 203 -3.44 -13.21 -11.10
C ASN A 203 -3.27 -11.70 -10.87
N LEU A 204 -2.92 -11.22 -9.68
CA LEU A 204 -2.66 -9.80 -9.43
C LEU A 204 -1.62 -9.22 -10.37
N PHE A 205 -0.61 -9.99 -10.77
CA PHE A 205 0.44 -9.52 -11.69
C PHE A 205 -0.08 -9.14 -13.07
N LYS A 206 -1.31 -9.54 -13.45
CA LYS A 206 -1.96 -9.13 -14.70
C LYS A 206 -2.49 -7.70 -14.66
N ILE A 207 -2.65 -7.12 -13.46
CA ILE A 207 -3.26 -5.81 -13.25
C ILE A 207 -2.39 -4.83 -12.46
N ILE A 208 -1.10 -5.15 -12.21
CA ILE A 208 -0.20 -4.22 -11.53
C ILE A 208 0.08 -3.00 -12.41
N ASN A 209 -0.06 -1.82 -11.83
CA ASN A 209 0.36 -0.54 -12.40
C ASN A 209 1.84 -0.27 -12.10
N TRP A 210 2.74 -0.82 -12.92
CA TRP A 210 4.18 -0.66 -12.75
C TRP A 210 4.66 0.79 -12.90
N ASN A 211 3.92 1.65 -13.61
CA ASN A 211 4.24 3.07 -13.68
C ASN A 211 4.08 3.74 -12.31
N GLY A 212 3.00 3.45 -11.60
CA GLY A 212 2.82 3.96 -10.22
C GLY A 212 3.89 3.44 -9.26
N VAL A 213 4.34 2.19 -9.42
CA VAL A 213 5.46 1.64 -8.64
C VAL A 213 6.77 2.39 -8.94
N ALA A 214 7.04 2.71 -10.22
CA ALA A 214 8.22 3.47 -10.62
C ALA A 214 8.19 4.90 -10.05
N GLU A 215 7.05 5.59 -10.13
CA GLU A 215 6.88 6.94 -9.57
C GLU A 215 7.14 6.98 -8.05
N ARG A 216 6.71 5.95 -7.30
CA ARG A 216 7.03 5.84 -5.87
C ARG A 216 8.52 5.60 -5.62
N LEU A 217 9.18 4.79 -6.45
CA LEU A 217 10.62 4.59 -6.34
C LEU A 217 11.38 5.91 -6.55
N ASP A 218 10.97 6.70 -7.56
CA ASP A 218 11.59 8.00 -7.84
C ASP A 218 11.38 8.97 -6.67
N ALA A 219 10.17 9.00 -6.10
CA ALA A 219 9.87 9.80 -4.92
C ALA A 219 10.66 9.35 -3.67
N ALA A 220 10.87 8.04 -3.49
CA ALA A 220 11.61 7.49 -2.36
C ALA A 220 13.14 7.72 -2.45
N ARG A 221 13.65 8.09 -3.63
CA ARG A 221 15.06 8.40 -3.90
C ARG A 221 15.39 9.90 -3.83
N ALA A 222 14.36 10.75 -3.91
CA ALA A 222 14.50 12.22 -3.86
C ALA A 222 14.81 12.67 -2.43
#